data_ddc1ba56ba5d753355aae3ca4728f54e
#
_entry.id   ddc1ba56ba5d753355aae3ca4728f54e
#
_cell.length_a   1.000
_cell.length_b   1.000
_cell.length_c   1.000
_cell.angle_alpha   90.00
_cell.angle_beta   90.00
_cell.angle_gamma   90.00
#
_symmetry.space_group_name_H-M   'P 1'
#
loop_
_entity.id
_entity.type
_entity.pdbx_description
1 polymer ?
#
loop_
_entity_poly.entity_id
_entity_poly.type
_entity_poly.pdbx_seq_one_letter_code
_entity_poly.pdbx_strand_id
1 'polypeptide(L)'
;MKNHDIEPGEKPLEELEDRDLHLQPEEEASGEESPELDGEIVEVVFRGNRRAAYVNAHNVQLSRGNHVIVEADKGEDLGRVCHTGGKPRTGRRAKRKTVLRLAESHEISRWNALRTKEEEALRDFQQRISRRKMPMKPVDVEYQLDGKKICFYFTADHRVDFRELVRELASVYRTRIELRQIGVRDEAKRLGGIGVCGRELCCATFLAEFAPITSQMARDQNLSLNPSKLSGICGRLKCCLRFEQEF
;
A
#
# COMPACT_ATOMS: atom_id res chain seq x y z
N MET A 1 -36.26 -8.11 20.42
CA MET A 1 -35.24 -8.11 19.39
C MET A 1 -35.79 -7.26 18.26
N LYS A 2 -35.30 -6.03 18.09
CA LYS A 2 -35.74 -5.12 17.00
C LYS A 2 -34.80 -5.38 15.83
N ASN A 3 -35.33 -5.94 14.74
CA ASN A 3 -34.65 -5.95 13.45
C ASN A 3 -34.42 -4.47 13.07
N HIS A 4 -33.18 -4.06 13.00
CA HIS A 4 -32.86 -2.81 12.34
C HIS A 4 -32.98 -3.07 10.84
N ASP A 5 -33.95 -2.43 10.22
CA ASP A 5 -34.11 -2.41 8.77
C ASP A 5 -32.82 -1.80 8.18
N ILE A 6 -32.08 -2.62 7.45
CA ILE A 6 -30.87 -2.20 6.71
C ILE A 6 -31.38 -1.51 5.45
N GLU A 7 -30.97 -0.27 5.22
CA GLU A 7 -31.30 0.45 3.99
C GLU A 7 -30.72 -0.29 2.76
N PRO A 8 -31.41 -0.29 1.61
CA PRO A 8 -30.95 -1.02 0.43
C PRO A 8 -29.64 -0.42 -0.06
N GLY A 9 -28.54 -1.19 0.12
CA GLY A 9 -27.16 -0.81 -0.25
C GLY A 9 -26.13 -0.92 0.89
N GLU A 10 -26.56 -1.08 2.13
CA GLU A 10 -25.65 -1.29 3.27
C GLU A 10 -25.21 -2.76 3.36
N LYS A 11 -23.90 -2.99 3.44
CA LYS A 11 -23.34 -4.31 3.68
C LYS A 11 -23.58 -4.73 5.14
N PRO A 12 -23.93 -6.01 5.40
CA PRO A 12 -24.05 -6.53 6.77
C PRO A 12 -22.72 -6.42 7.52
N LEU A 13 -22.77 -6.28 8.85
CA LEU A 13 -21.57 -6.12 9.69
C LEU A 13 -20.56 -7.24 9.52
N GLU A 14 -21.05 -8.47 9.29
CA GLU A 14 -20.21 -9.65 9.10
C GLU A 14 -19.35 -9.58 7.83
N GLU A 15 -19.82 -8.86 6.79
CA GLU A 15 -19.04 -8.62 5.57
C GLU A 15 -18.01 -7.50 5.71
N LEU A 16 -18.10 -6.69 6.77
CA LEU A 16 -17.16 -5.60 7.04
C LEU A 16 -15.95 -6.07 7.86
N GLU A 17 -16.04 -7.24 8.50
CA GLU A 17 -14.94 -7.81 9.26
C GLU A 17 -13.78 -8.22 8.34
N ASP A 18 -12.55 -8.05 8.81
CA ASP A 18 -11.34 -8.35 8.06
C ASP A 18 -11.10 -9.86 7.99
N ARG A 19 -11.88 -10.58 7.17
CA ARG A 19 -11.68 -12.01 6.90
C ARG A 19 -10.53 -12.28 5.92
N ASP A 20 -10.09 -11.26 5.16
CA ASP A 20 -9.12 -11.39 4.07
C ASP A 20 -7.72 -10.90 4.42
N LEU A 21 -7.30 -10.99 5.70
CA LEU A 21 -5.92 -10.70 6.09
C LEU A 21 -4.88 -11.67 5.50
N HIS A 22 -5.35 -12.73 4.79
CA HIS A 22 -4.49 -13.75 4.17
C HIS A 22 -4.28 -13.58 2.67
N LEU A 23 -4.77 -12.50 2.06
CA LEU A 23 -4.48 -12.23 0.65
C LEU A 23 -3.17 -11.44 0.54
N GLN A 24 -2.09 -12.09 0.85
CA GLN A 24 -0.84 -12.24 0.10
C GLN A 24 0.18 -13.01 0.93
N PRO A 25 0.62 -14.17 0.48
CA PRO A 25 2.00 -14.54 0.69
C PRO A 25 2.82 -13.66 -0.29
N GLU A 26 3.43 -12.58 0.18
CA GLU A 26 4.71 -12.22 -0.43
C GLU A 26 5.53 -13.50 -0.31
N GLU A 27 6.04 -14.02 -1.43
CA GLU A 27 6.87 -15.21 -1.49
C GLU A 27 7.83 -15.19 -0.29
N GLU A 28 7.66 -16.17 0.61
CA GLU A 28 8.63 -16.44 1.64
C GLU A 28 9.94 -16.74 0.93
N ALA A 29 10.78 -15.73 0.83
CA ALA A 29 12.15 -15.92 0.43
C ALA A 29 12.77 -16.87 1.44
N SER A 30 13.07 -18.08 0.98
CA SER A 30 13.81 -19.14 1.65
C SER A 30 14.86 -18.54 2.60
N GLY A 31 14.80 -18.99 3.87
CA GLY A 31 15.63 -18.50 4.94
C GLY A 31 17.12 -18.72 4.72
N GLU A 32 17.78 -17.73 4.18
CA GLU A 32 19.18 -17.47 4.40
C GLU A 32 19.26 -16.29 5.37
N GLU A 33 19.81 -16.51 6.54
CA GLU A 33 20.18 -15.47 7.50
C GLU A 33 21.16 -14.52 6.82
N SER A 34 20.65 -13.42 6.26
CA SER A 34 21.48 -12.34 5.79
C SER A 34 22.09 -11.62 6.99
N PRO A 35 23.36 -11.20 6.92
CA PRO A 35 24.06 -10.53 8.02
C PRO A 35 23.23 -9.34 8.51
N GLU A 36 23.14 -9.17 9.83
CA GLU A 36 22.50 -7.99 10.42
C GLU A 36 23.29 -6.77 9.95
N LEU A 37 22.68 -5.97 9.10
CA LEU A 37 23.25 -4.70 8.70
C LEU A 37 23.16 -3.75 9.89
N ASP A 38 24.31 -3.35 10.43
CA ASP A 38 24.39 -2.33 11.45
C ASP A 38 24.09 -0.96 10.87
N GLY A 39 23.21 -0.21 11.51
CA GLY A 39 22.86 1.13 11.10
C GLY A 39 21.52 1.60 11.65
N GLU A 40 21.30 2.90 11.58
CA GLU A 40 20.05 3.53 11.95
C GLU A 40 18.90 3.07 11.03
N ILE A 41 17.75 2.73 11.62
CA ILE A 41 16.57 2.36 10.85
C ILE A 41 15.87 3.63 10.37
N VAL A 42 15.59 3.68 9.07
CA VAL A 42 14.93 4.79 8.40
C VAL A 42 13.67 4.29 7.73
N GLU A 43 12.54 4.90 8.05
CA GLU A 43 11.28 4.64 7.36
C GLU A 43 11.15 5.57 6.15
N VAL A 44 10.98 4.97 4.98
CA VAL A 44 10.86 5.68 3.70
C VAL A 44 9.45 5.48 3.14
N VAL A 45 8.84 6.57 2.72
CA VAL A 45 7.55 6.57 2.04
C VAL A 45 7.75 6.78 0.54
N PHE A 46 7.10 5.94 -0.24
CA PHE A 46 7.04 5.96 -1.68
C PHE A 46 5.69 6.49 -2.17
N ARG A 47 5.48 6.48 -3.46
CA ARG A 47 4.17 6.79 -4.06
C ARG A 47 3.10 5.82 -3.55
N GLY A 48 1.86 6.24 -3.62
CA GLY A 48 0.73 5.47 -3.11
C GLY A 48 0.81 5.19 -1.61
N ASN A 49 1.50 6.04 -0.83
CA ASN A 49 1.67 5.90 0.62
C ASN A 49 2.29 4.55 1.06
N ARG A 50 2.99 3.86 0.14
CA ARG A 50 3.75 2.65 0.45
C ARG A 50 4.92 3.00 1.35
N ARG A 51 5.06 2.32 2.48
CA ARG A 51 6.14 2.53 3.44
C ARG A 51 6.99 1.29 3.56
N ALA A 52 8.29 1.48 3.73
CA ALA A 52 9.22 0.40 4.01
C ALA A 52 10.35 0.90 4.90
N ALA A 53 10.90 -0.03 5.71
CA ALA A 53 12.02 0.24 6.58
C ALA A 53 13.34 -0.14 5.88
N TYR A 54 14.30 0.75 5.96
CA TYR A 54 15.64 0.61 5.41
C TYR A 54 16.70 0.80 6.49
N VAL A 55 17.90 0.31 6.26
CA VAL A 55 19.04 0.54 7.14
C VAL A 55 19.94 1.61 6.53
N ASN A 56 20.29 2.61 7.30
CA ASN A 56 21.27 3.62 6.94
C ASN A 56 22.70 3.10 7.22
N ALA A 57 23.13 2.08 6.48
CA ALA A 57 24.45 1.47 6.66
C ALA A 57 25.60 2.39 6.26
N HIS A 58 25.35 3.40 5.44
CA HIS A 58 26.36 4.36 4.98
C HIS A 58 26.46 5.62 5.83
N ASN A 59 25.77 5.68 6.96
CA ASN A 59 25.74 6.84 7.86
C ASN A 59 25.44 8.17 7.15
N VAL A 60 24.57 8.15 6.16
CA VAL A 60 24.11 9.33 5.46
C VAL A 60 23.38 10.26 6.44
N GLN A 61 23.67 11.55 6.45
CA GLN A 61 22.93 12.49 7.28
C GLN A 61 21.51 12.65 6.73
N LEU A 62 20.53 12.08 7.42
CA LEU A 62 19.15 12.04 7.00
C LEU A 62 18.27 12.82 7.95
N SER A 63 17.35 13.60 7.35
CA SER A 63 16.31 14.31 8.06
C SER A 63 14.95 13.98 7.44
N ARG A 64 13.89 14.08 8.25
CA ARG A 64 12.52 13.90 7.76
C ARG A 64 12.25 14.84 6.58
N GLY A 65 11.73 14.29 5.48
CA GLY A 65 11.44 15.01 4.25
C GLY A 65 12.53 14.87 3.17
N ASN A 66 13.76 14.42 3.52
CA ASN A 66 14.79 14.19 2.51
C ASN A 66 14.34 13.15 1.48
N HIS A 67 14.66 13.40 0.22
CA HIS A 67 14.53 12.40 -0.84
C HIS A 67 15.79 11.56 -0.85
N VAL A 68 15.62 10.24 -0.88
CA VAL A 68 16.71 9.25 -0.80
C VAL A 68 16.59 8.22 -1.91
N ILE A 69 17.75 7.79 -2.39
CA ILE A 69 17.87 6.63 -3.23
C ILE A 69 18.07 5.42 -2.33
N VAL A 70 17.27 4.41 -2.56
CA VAL A 70 17.27 3.18 -1.77
C VAL A 70 17.45 1.96 -2.67
N GLU A 71 17.99 0.90 -2.10
CA GLU A 71 18.10 -0.39 -2.75
C GLU A 71 16.70 -0.96 -3.03
N ALA A 72 16.45 -1.40 -4.27
CA ALA A 72 15.26 -2.16 -4.67
C ALA A 72 15.62 -3.64 -4.91
N ASP A 73 14.63 -4.52 -5.21
CA ASP A 73 14.90 -5.94 -5.50
C ASP A 73 15.80 -6.12 -6.71
N LYS A 74 15.69 -5.23 -7.68
CA LYS A 74 16.59 -5.09 -8.84
C LYS A 74 16.73 -3.60 -9.14
N GLY A 75 17.89 -3.03 -8.85
CA GLY A 75 18.21 -1.63 -9.10
C GLY A 75 17.90 -0.72 -7.92
N GLU A 76 17.57 0.52 -8.20
CA GLU A 76 17.38 1.59 -7.23
C GLU A 76 15.98 2.18 -7.33
N ASP A 77 15.46 2.69 -6.21
CA ASP A 77 14.19 3.39 -6.16
C ASP A 77 14.32 4.70 -5.37
N LEU A 78 13.43 5.65 -5.59
CA LEU A 78 13.41 6.91 -4.89
C LEU A 78 12.23 6.99 -3.95
N GLY A 79 12.51 7.35 -2.71
CA GLY A 79 11.49 7.62 -1.71
C GLY A 79 11.81 8.83 -0.86
N ARG A 80 10.91 9.18 0.04
CA ARG A 80 11.07 10.29 0.97
C ARG A 80 11.13 9.77 2.40
N VAL A 81 12.12 10.21 3.17
CA VAL A 81 12.26 9.90 4.59
C VAL A 81 11.08 10.44 5.38
N CYS A 82 10.37 9.58 6.10
CA CYS A 82 9.28 9.98 6.97
C CYS A 82 9.62 9.83 8.47
N HIS A 83 10.55 8.93 8.82
CA HIS A 83 11.01 8.75 10.18
C HIS A 83 12.47 8.26 10.20
N THR A 84 13.26 8.74 11.15
CA THR A 84 14.63 8.31 11.42
C THR A 84 14.76 7.89 12.88
N GLY A 85 15.50 6.81 13.16
CA GLY A 85 15.68 6.25 14.50
C GLY A 85 14.48 5.47 15.04
N GLY A 86 14.71 4.64 16.04
CA GLY A 86 13.70 3.87 16.74
C GLY A 86 13.24 2.60 16.03
N LYS A 87 12.19 1.98 16.56
CA LYS A 87 11.56 0.80 15.94
C LYS A 87 10.74 1.23 14.73
N PRO A 88 10.89 0.54 13.57
CA PRO A 88 10.08 0.84 12.41
C PRO A 88 8.60 0.58 12.74
N ARG A 89 7.72 1.43 12.23
CA ARG A 89 6.25 1.24 12.36
C ARG A 89 5.76 0.04 11.58
N THR A 90 6.53 -0.40 10.60
CA THR A 90 6.31 -1.64 9.85
C THR A 90 7.02 -2.76 10.59
N GLY A 91 6.30 -3.59 11.34
CA GLY A 91 6.85 -4.65 12.22
C GLY A 91 7.50 -5.84 11.49
N ARG A 92 7.58 -5.82 10.17
CA ARG A 92 8.21 -6.90 9.39
C ARG A 92 9.73 -6.78 9.46
N ARG A 93 10.37 -7.82 10.02
CA ARG A 93 11.79 -8.14 9.82
C ARG A 93 12.00 -8.63 8.38
N ALA A 94 11.64 -7.84 7.38
CA ALA A 94 12.01 -8.14 6.01
C ALA A 94 13.53 -8.01 5.85
N LYS A 95 14.13 -8.75 4.91
CA LYS A 95 15.50 -8.52 4.42
C LYS A 95 15.70 -7.02 4.30
N ARG A 96 16.43 -6.42 5.26
CA ARG A 96 16.53 -4.96 5.35
C ARG A 96 17.44 -4.49 4.23
N LYS A 97 16.86 -3.75 3.31
CA LYS A 97 17.57 -3.05 2.26
C LYS A 97 18.19 -1.77 2.81
N THR A 98 19.16 -1.23 2.10
CA THR A 98 19.92 -0.06 2.54
C THR A 98 19.44 1.23 1.88
N VAL A 99 19.60 2.33 2.61
CA VAL A 99 19.62 3.67 2.02
C VAL A 99 21.00 3.87 1.40
N LEU A 100 21.03 4.16 0.09
CA LEU A 100 22.29 4.30 -0.64
C LEU A 100 22.86 5.71 -0.49
N ARG A 101 22.04 6.74 -0.72
CA ARG A 101 22.46 8.16 -0.68
C ARG A 101 21.24 9.10 -0.72
N LEU A 102 21.51 10.39 -0.53
CA LEU A 102 20.54 11.44 -0.85
C LEU A 102 20.29 11.48 -2.36
N ALA A 103 19.05 11.79 -2.73
CA ALA A 103 18.69 11.97 -4.14
C ALA A 103 19.13 13.36 -4.63
N GLU A 104 19.66 13.40 -5.84
CA GLU A 104 20.02 14.66 -6.51
C GLU A 104 18.80 15.35 -7.14
N SER A 105 18.91 16.66 -7.39
CA SER A 105 17.80 17.46 -7.94
C SER A 105 17.31 16.92 -9.29
N HIS A 106 18.20 16.42 -10.14
CA HIS A 106 17.83 15.85 -11.44
C HIS A 106 17.05 14.53 -11.30
N GLU A 107 17.35 13.70 -10.29
CA GLU A 107 16.64 12.45 -9.99
C GLU A 107 15.23 12.72 -9.47
N ILE A 108 15.09 13.71 -8.60
CA ILE A 108 13.79 14.19 -8.10
C ILE A 108 12.95 14.72 -9.27
N SER A 109 13.55 15.49 -10.17
CA SER A 109 12.87 16.00 -11.36
C SER A 109 12.42 14.86 -12.28
N ARG A 110 13.29 13.86 -12.52
CA ARG A 110 12.97 12.66 -13.28
C ARG A 110 11.83 11.86 -12.62
N TRP A 111 11.91 11.68 -11.31
CA TRP A 111 10.87 10.98 -10.55
C TRP A 111 9.52 11.69 -10.64
N ASN A 112 9.50 13.03 -10.58
CA ASN A 112 8.27 13.80 -10.77
C ASN A 112 7.72 13.66 -12.21
N ALA A 113 8.58 13.64 -13.22
CA ALA A 113 8.19 13.46 -14.61
C ALA A 113 7.58 12.06 -14.89
N LEU A 114 7.93 11.04 -14.10
CA LEU A 114 7.30 9.72 -14.21
C LEU A 114 5.80 9.75 -13.91
N ARG A 115 5.31 10.75 -13.18
CA ARG A 115 3.88 10.87 -12.83
C ARG A 115 2.97 10.88 -14.06
N THR A 116 3.34 11.66 -15.07
CA THR A 116 2.59 11.72 -16.32
C THR A 116 2.55 10.36 -17.02
N LYS A 117 3.69 9.66 -17.05
CA LYS A 117 3.78 8.30 -17.63
C LYS A 117 2.95 7.28 -16.86
N GLU A 118 2.89 7.39 -15.54
CA GLU A 118 2.07 6.54 -14.68
C GLU A 118 0.58 6.73 -14.95
N GLU A 119 0.15 7.99 -15.13
CA GLU A 119 -1.23 8.32 -15.46
C GLU A 119 -1.64 7.84 -16.87
N GLU A 120 -0.72 7.91 -17.84
CA GLU A 120 -0.92 7.35 -19.17
C GLU A 120 -1.01 5.84 -19.15
N ALA A 121 -0.11 5.19 -18.42
CA ALA A 121 -0.08 3.74 -18.26
C ALA A 121 -1.33 3.23 -17.51
N LEU A 122 -1.84 3.99 -16.53
CA LEU A 122 -3.08 3.64 -15.83
C LEU A 122 -4.28 3.69 -16.80
N ARG A 123 -4.37 4.71 -17.65
CA ARG A 123 -5.43 4.81 -18.68
C ARG A 123 -5.36 3.65 -19.67
N ASP A 124 -4.18 3.30 -20.16
CA ASP A 124 -3.98 2.17 -21.05
C ASP A 124 -4.38 0.84 -20.37
N PHE A 125 -3.97 0.66 -19.11
CA PHE A 125 -4.34 -0.49 -18.29
C PHE A 125 -5.85 -0.63 -18.13
N GLN A 126 -6.56 0.47 -17.83
CA GLN A 126 -8.03 0.53 -17.74
C GLN A 126 -8.70 0.11 -19.04
N GLN A 127 -8.21 0.60 -20.20
CA GLN A 127 -8.75 0.25 -21.50
C GLN A 127 -8.59 -1.23 -21.83
N ARG A 128 -7.44 -1.83 -21.50
CA ARG A 128 -7.17 -3.26 -21.74
C ARG A 128 -8.05 -4.16 -20.89
N ILE A 129 -8.21 -3.82 -19.60
CA ILE A 129 -9.11 -4.52 -18.69
C ILE A 129 -10.55 -4.48 -19.21
N SER A 130 -11.02 -3.30 -19.64
CA SER A 130 -12.37 -3.10 -20.17
C SER A 130 -12.60 -3.88 -21.48
N ARG A 131 -11.64 -3.87 -22.42
CA ARG A 131 -11.72 -4.65 -23.67
C ARG A 131 -11.81 -6.15 -23.43
N ARG A 132 -11.09 -6.65 -22.42
CA ARG A 132 -11.04 -8.07 -22.03
C ARG A 132 -12.18 -8.45 -21.09
N LYS A 133 -12.99 -7.49 -20.62
CA LYS A 133 -14.05 -7.69 -19.62
C LYS A 133 -13.55 -8.45 -18.39
N MET A 134 -12.34 -8.12 -17.91
CA MET A 134 -11.74 -8.79 -16.77
C MET A 134 -12.41 -8.34 -15.46
N PRO A 135 -12.71 -9.24 -14.51
CA PRO A 135 -13.34 -8.91 -13.24
C PRO A 135 -12.32 -8.33 -12.25
N MET A 136 -11.70 -7.21 -12.61
CA MET A 136 -10.70 -6.51 -11.82
C MET A 136 -10.81 -5.00 -12.02
N LYS A 137 -10.50 -4.23 -10.97
CA LYS A 137 -10.53 -2.77 -10.99
C LYS A 137 -9.09 -2.26 -10.91
N PRO A 138 -8.58 -1.52 -11.90
CA PRO A 138 -7.27 -0.90 -11.84
C PRO A 138 -7.27 0.24 -10.81
N VAL A 139 -6.20 0.35 -10.03
CA VAL A 139 -6.08 1.32 -8.94
C VAL A 139 -4.98 2.34 -9.21
N ASP A 140 -3.77 1.87 -9.51
CA ASP A 140 -2.59 2.73 -9.63
C ASP A 140 -1.50 2.06 -10.45
N VAL A 141 -0.54 2.85 -10.95
CA VAL A 141 0.67 2.37 -11.64
C VAL A 141 1.88 3.08 -11.05
N GLU A 142 2.95 2.35 -10.82
CA GLU A 142 4.18 2.86 -10.24
C GLU A 142 5.37 2.42 -11.09
N TYR A 143 6.13 3.39 -11.60
CA TYR A 143 7.39 3.16 -12.27
C TYR A 143 8.52 3.19 -11.25
N GLN A 144 9.41 2.21 -11.30
CA GLN A 144 10.69 2.28 -10.58
C GLN A 144 11.55 3.40 -11.18
N LEU A 145 12.33 4.12 -10.36
CA LEU A 145 13.11 5.28 -10.81
C LEU A 145 14.02 4.97 -12.00
N ASP A 146 14.64 3.79 -12.00
CA ASP A 146 15.55 3.34 -13.07
C ASP A 146 14.84 2.89 -14.35
N GLY A 147 13.50 2.80 -14.32
CA GLY A 147 12.66 2.36 -15.44
C GLY A 147 12.69 0.86 -15.72
N LYS A 148 13.36 0.05 -14.88
CA LYS A 148 13.51 -1.41 -15.10
C LYS A 148 12.26 -2.20 -14.72
N LYS A 149 11.32 -1.59 -13.98
CA LYS A 149 10.11 -2.26 -13.52
C LYS A 149 8.93 -1.28 -13.52
N ILE A 150 7.76 -1.81 -13.90
CA ILE A 150 6.47 -1.14 -13.73
C ILE A 150 5.57 -2.05 -12.92
N CYS A 151 4.98 -1.52 -11.86
CA CYS A 151 4.03 -2.21 -11.03
C CYS A 151 2.62 -1.66 -11.28
N PHE A 152 1.68 -2.53 -11.66
CA PHE A 152 0.27 -2.22 -11.84
C PHE A 152 -0.51 -2.78 -10.65
N TYR A 153 -1.20 -1.92 -9.95
CA TYR A 153 -2.01 -2.27 -8.78
C TYR A 153 -3.48 -2.36 -9.16
N PHE A 154 -4.13 -3.41 -8.70
CA PHE A 154 -5.55 -3.63 -8.96
C PHE A 154 -6.24 -4.29 -7.77
N THR A 155 -7.57 -4.13 -7.69
CA THR A 155 -8.43 -4.89 -6.79
C THR A 155 -9.30 -5.85 -7.57
N ALA A 156 -9.63 -6.99 -6.98
CA ALA A 156 -10.56 -7.97 -7.52
C ALA A 156 -11.16 -8.79 -6.37
N ASP A 157 -12.42 -9.21 -6.53
CA ASP A 157 -13.12 -10.02 -5.51
C ASP A 157 -12.59 -11.46 -5.46
N HIS A 158 -12.08 -11.95 -6.59
CA HIS A 158 -11.57 -13.30 -6.74
C HIS A 158 -10.21 -13.30 -7.46
N ARG A 159 -9.56 -14.45 -7.47
CA ARG A 159 -8.31 -14.62 -8.21
C ARG A 159 -8.56 -14.49 -9.72
N VAL A 160 -7.83 -13.62 -10.37
CA VAL A 160 -7.93 -13.32 -11.81
C VAL A 160 -6.73 -13.92 -12.55
N ASP A 161 -6.97 -14.56 -13.71
CA ASP A 161 -5.87 -14.94 -14.60
C ASP A 161 -5.50 -13.76 -15.51
N PHE A 162 -4.33 -13.21 -15.27
CA PHE A 162 -3.80 -12.04 -15.98
C PHE A 162 -2.57 -12.34 -16.86
N ARG A 163 -2.28 -13.63 -17.14
CA ARG A 163 -1.08 -14.03 -17.90
C ARG A 163 -0.99 -13.39 -19.28
N GLU A 164 -2.10 -13.34 -20.01
CA GLU A 164 -2.15 -12.69 -21.33
C GLU A 164 -1.99 -11.17 -21.23
N LEU A 165 -2.61 -10.55 -20.24
CA LEU A 165 -2.51 -9.12 -19.99
C LEU A 165 -1.05 -8.73 -19.67
N VAL A 166 -0.34 -9.52 -18.86
CA VAL A 166 1.09 -9.30 -18.57
C VAL A 166 1.93 -9.37 -19.85
N ARG A 167 1.69 -10.37 -20.72
CA ARG A 167 2.42 -10.49 -21.98
C ARG A 167 2.20 -9.28 -22.89
N GLU A 168 0.97 -8.81 -22.98
CA GLU A 168 0.60 -7.63 -23.77
C GLU A 168 1.27 -6.37 -23.21
N LEU A 169 1.19 -6.12 -21.89
CA LEU A 169 1.85 -5.00 -21.25
C LEU A 169 3.37 -5.05 -21.42
N ALA A 170 3.97 -6.23 -21.26
CA ALA A 170 5.42 -6.41 -21.46
C ALA A 170 5.86 -6.10 -22.89
N SER A 171 5.05 -6.45 -23.90
CA SER A 171 5.37 -6.15 -25.31
C SER A 171 5.32 -4.64 -25.61
N VAL A 172 4.41 -3.91 -24.97
CA VAL A 172 4.23 -2.46 -25.14
C VAL A 172 5.29 -1.65 -24.41
N TYR A 173 5.46 -1.95 -23.12
CA TYR A 173 6.36 -1.17 -22.25
C TYR A 173 7.81 -1.62 -22.31
N ARG A 174 8.09 -2.80 -22.86
CA ARG A 174 9.44 -3.40 -23.04
C ARG A 174 10.27 -3.39 -21.74
N THR A 175 9.60 -3.60 -20.61
CA THR A 175 10.18 -3.63 -19.29
C THR A 175 9.54 -4.72 -18.44
N ARG A 176 10.09 -5.00 -17.26
CA ARG A 176 9.50 -5.97 -16.32
C ARG A 176 8.16 -5.45 -15.81
N ILE A 177 7.11 -6.22 -16.05
CA ILE A 177 5.76 -5.93 -15.57
C ILE A 177 5.47 -6.77 -14.33
N GLU A 178 4.96 -6.11 -13.31
CA GLU A 178 4.47 -6.73 -12.10
C GLU A 178 3.01 -6.33 -11.89
N LEU A 179 2.10 -7.31 -11.81
CA LEU A 179 0.70 -7.07 -11.45
C LEU A 179 0.50 -7.48 -10.00
N ARG A 180 0.03 -6.53 -9.18
CA ARG A 180 -0.23 -6.74 -7.76
C ARG A 180 -1.70 -6.54 -7.45
N GLN A 181 -2.35 -7.61 -7.01
CA GLN A 181 -3.67 -7.51 -6.38
C GLN A 181 -3.49 -6.93 -4.99
N ILE A 182 -4.28 -5.91 -4.66
CA ILE A 182 -4.28 -5.26 -3.35
C ILE A 182 -5.69 -5.31 -2.75
N GLY A 183 -5.75 -5.23 -1.42
CA GLY A 183 -7.02 -5.16 -0.71
C GLY A 183 -7.67 -3.77 -0.81
N VAL A 184 -8.97 -3.68 -0.54
CA VAL A 184 -9.74 -2.41 -0.62
C VAL A 184 -9.22 -1.35 0.36
N ARG A 185 -8.62 -1.73 1.49
CA ARG A 185 -7.99 -0.79 2.42
C ARG A 185 -6.68 -0.24 1.87
N ASP A 186 -5.90 -1.07 1.17
CA ASP A 186 -4.66 -0.65 0.51
C ASP A 186 -4.97 0.23 -0.70
N GLU A 187 -6.07 -0.03 -1.41
CA GLU A 187 -6.59 0.89 -2.43
C GLU A 187 -6.87 2.26 -1.81
N ALA A 188 -7.66 2.31 -0.74
CA ALA A 188 -7.96 3.56 -0.03
C ALA A 188 -6.69 4.26 0.48
N LYS A 189 -5.71 3.51 1.00
CA LYS A 189 -4.41 4.02 1.43
C LYS A 189 -3.63 4.66 0.27
N ARG A 190 -3.62 4.03 -0.91
CA ARG A 190 -2.92 4.55 -2.10
C ARG A 190 -3.56 5.81 -2.65
N LEU A 191 -4.87 5.83 -2.74
CA LEU A 191 -5.62 6.99 -3.23
C LEU A 191 -5.59 8.16 -2.24
N GLY A 192 -5.49 7.86 -0.94
CA GLY A 192 -5.58 8.87 0.12
C GLY A 192 -6.98 9.42 0.26
N GLY A 193 -7.10 10.57 0.90
CA GLY A 193 -8.36 11.29 1.06
C GLY A 193 -8.74 11.55 2.51
N ILE A 194 -9.97 12.02 2.70
CA ILE A 194 -10.53 12.39 4.00
C ILE A 194 -11.53 11.32 4.45
N GLY A 195 -11.38 10.85 5.67
CA GLY A 195 -12.30 9.89 6.28
C GLY A 195 -13.64 10.54 6.67
N VAL A 196 -14.63 9.71 7.02
CA VAL A 196 -15.94 10.17 7.54
C VAL A 196 -15.83 11.00 8.82
N CYS A 197 -14.68 10.96 9.51
CA CYS A 197 -14.36 11.76 10.69
C CYS A 197 -13.80 13.16 10.35
N GLY A 198 -13.68 13.53 9.07
CA GLY A 198 -13.13 14.81 8.62
C GLY A 198 -11.61 14.93 8.66
N ARG A 199 -10.87 13.85 9.02
CA ARG A 199 -9.40 13.80 9.04
C ARG A 199 -8.88 13.00 7.87
N GLU A 200 -7.61 13.20 7.50
CA GLU A 200 -6.92 12.33 6.55
C GLU A 200 -7.00 10.85 6.99
N LEU A 201 -7.05 9.96 6.01
CA LEU A 201 -7.16 8.52 6.28
C LEU A 201 -6.02 8.02 7.18
N CYS A 202 -6.36 7.37 8.28
CA CYS A 202 -5.38 6.78 9.21
C CYS A 202 -4.41 5.85 8.49
N CYS A 203 -4.91 5.03 7.55
CA CYS A 203 -4.11 4.12 6.74
C CYS A 203 -3.11 4.84 5.82
N ALA A 204 -3.42 6.03 5.35
CA ALA A 204 -2.52 6.83 4.51
C ALA A 204 -1.48 7.61 5.33
N THR A 205 -1.79 7.94 6.59
CA THR A 205 -0.95 8.81 7.42
C THR A 205 -0.07 8.05 8.39
N PHE A 206 -0.62 7.51 9.48
CA PHE A 206 0.18 6.96 10.57
C PHE A 206 0.00 5.46 10.83
N LEU A 207 -1.15 4.89 10.45
CA LEU A 207 -1.46 3.50 10.72
C LEU A 207 -0.88 2.62 9.60
N ALA A 208 0.25 1.98 9.87
CA ALA A 208 0.97 1.18 8.88
C ALA A 208 0.56 -0.29 8.90
N GLU A 209 0.25 -0.82 10.09
CA GLU A 209 -0.14 -2.22 10.31
C GLU A 209 -1.59 -2.33 10.75
N PHE A 210 -2.24 -3.40 10.32
CA PHE A 210 -3.63 -3.67 10.62
C PHE A 210 -3.76 -5.05 11.24
N ALA A 211 -4.12 -5.08 12.52
CA ALA A 211 -4.62 -6.29 13.16
C ALA A 211 -6.09 -6.50 12.76
N PRO A 212 -6.63 -7.71 12.89
CA PRO A 212 -8.03 -7.99 12.66
C PRO A 212 -8.93 -7.06 13.47
N ILE A 213 -9.99 -6.55 12.82
CA ILE A 213 -10.97 -5.65 13.42
C ILE A 213 -12.31 -6.35 13.46
N THR A 214 -12.93 -6.39 14.63
CA THR A 214 -14.20 -7.09 14.86
C THR A 214 -15.29 -6.13 15.33
N SER A 215 -16.54 -6.51 15.14
CA SER A 215 -17.70 -5.77 15.66
C SER A 215 -17.75 -5.72 17.19
N GLN A 216 -17.08 -6.68 17.86
CA GLN A 216 -16.98 -6.68 19.32
C GLN A 216 -16.24 -5.43 19.84
N MET A 217 -15.21 -4.95 19.13
CA MET A 217 -14.49 -3.73 19.48
C MET A 217 -15.39 -2.49 19.51
N ALA A 218 -16.41 -2.45 18.64
CA ALA A 218 -17.39 -1.38 18.67
C ALA A 218 -18.33 -1.47 19.88
N ARG A 219 -18.71 -2.71 20.31
CA ARG A 219 -19.50 -2.92 21.52
C ARG A 219 -18.73 -2.50 22.76
N ASP A 220 -17.46 -2.89 22.87
CA ASP A 220 -16.60 -2.57 24.02
C ASP A 220 -16.43 -1.04 24.19
N GLN A 221 -16.46 -0.31 23.07
CA GLN A 221 -16.38 1.16 23.03
C GLN A 221 -17.77 1.85 23.10
N ASN A 222 -18.85 1.09 23.38
CA ASN A 222 -20.23 1.59 23.44
C ASN A 222 -20.69 2.34 22.18
N LEU A 223 -20.19 1.91 21.00
CA LEU A 223 -20.58 2.50 19.73
C LEU A 223 -21.83 1.80 19.15
N SER A 224 -22.61 2.56 18.38
CA SER A 224 -23.73 2.00 17.63
C SER A 224 -23.27 0.96 16.61
N LEU A 225 -23.94 -0.18 16.58
CA LEU A 225 -23.63 -1.27 15.62
C LEU A 225 -24.19 -1.02 14.20
N ASN A 226 -24.55 0.22 13.89
CA ASN A 226 -24.99 0.58 12.55
C ASN A 226 -23.79 0.49 11.57
N PRO A 227 -23.85 -0.34 10.50
CA PRO A 227 -22.78 -0.52 9.53
C PRO A 227 -22.29 0.78 8.90
N SER A 228 -23.19 1.70 8.57
CA SER A 228 -22.84 3.00 7.97
C SER A 228 -21.98 3.88 8.89
N LYS A 229 -22.16 3.75 10.21
CA LYS A 229 -21.35 4.46 11.21
C LYS A 229 -20.03 3.79 11.52
N LEU A 230 -19.94 2.47 11.33
CA LEU A 230 -18.75 1.67 11.64
C LEU A 230 -17.83 1.47 10.41
N SER A 231 -18.33 1.66 9.19
CA SER A 231 -17.57 1.50 7.96
C SER A 231 -16.64 2.68 7.69
N GLY A 232 -15.43 2.37 7.23
CA GLY A 232 -14.54 3.34 6.61
C GLY A 232 -14.87 3.52 5.12
N ILE A 233 -14.21 4.48 4.46
CA ILE A 233 -14.40 4.70 3.02
C ILE A 233 -13.95 3.51 2.16
N CYS A 234 -13.12 2.61 2.72
CA CYS A 234 -12.71 1.36 2.08
C CYS A 234 -13.78 0.26 2.13
N GLY A 235 -14.95 0.53 2.74
CA GLY A 235 -16.03 -0.46 2.90
C GLY A 235 -15.76 -1.56 3.92
N ARG A 236 -14.69 -1.46 4.73
CA ARG A 236 -14.38 -2.34 5.86
C ARG A 236 -14.61 -1.59 7.18
N LEU A 237 -14.62 -2.30 8.31
CA LEU A 237 -14.69 -1.67 9.63
C LEU A 237 -13.57 -0.63 9.79
N LYS A 238 -13.88 0.48 10.45
CA LYS A 238 -12.93 1.57 10.72
C LYS A 238 -11.73 1.07 11.49
N CYS A 239 -10.51 1.31 10.97
CA CYS A 239 -9.27 0.90 11.62
C CYS A 239 -9.03 1.60 12.97
N CYS A 240 -9.62 2.76 13.21
CA CYS A 240 -9.57 3.44 14.51
C CYS A 240 -10.24 2.63 15.63
N LEU A 241 -11.23 1.76 15.36
CA LEU A 241 -11.81 0.89 16.37
C LEU A 241 -10.77 0.05 17.09
N ARG A 242 -9.84 -0.53 16.35
CA ARG A 242 -8.73 -1.30 16.94
C ARG A 242 -7.71 -0.39 17.60
N PHE A 243 -7.32 0.69 16.91
CA PHE A 243 -6.33 1.63 17.40
C PHE A 243 -6.73 2.28 18.74
N GLU A 244 -8.01 2.66 18.87
CA GLU A 244 -8.55 3.30 20.09
C GLU A 244 -8.79 2.29 21.23
N GLN A 245 -8.91 1.00 20.94
CA GLN A 245 -9.04 -0.05 21.96
C GLN A 245 -7.73 -0.30 22.72
N GLU A 246 -6.58 0.04 22.12
CA GLU A 246 -5.25 -0.17 22.72
C GLU A 246 -4.85 0.96 23.71
N PHE A 247 -5.70 1.98 23.86
CA PHE A 247 -5.56 3.10 24.79
C PHE A 247 -6.70 3.09 25.81
#